data_b0263eb4b5c756163ecfc4049011135f
#
_entry.id   b0263eb4b5c756163ecfc4049011135f
#
_cell.length_a   1.000
_cell.length_b   1.000
_cell.length_c   1.000
_cell.angle_alpha   90.00
_cell.angle_beta   90.00
_cell.angle_gamma   90.00
#
_symmetry.space_group_name_H-M   'P 1'
#
loop_
_entity.id
_entity.type
_entity.pdbx_description
1 polymer ?
#
loop_
_entity_poly.entity_id
_entity_poly.type
_entity_poly.pdbx_seq_one_letter_code
_entity_poly.pdbx_strand_id
1 'polypeptide(L)'
;MLNKTYTYPTYEAGRHLALKKIQGSIVNLNLIRLKEFADYSDFPDIAPETTISGYEAFMSYIQLAKPFVEQTGGEILLVGKGGRFLIGPENEQWDICMLIKQKSVSDFFAFEQNPDYMKITGHRSASILDSRLLPLEMLSF
;
A
#
# COMPACT_ATOMS: atom_id res chain seq x y z
N MET A 1 -22.07 15.16 -0.80
CA MET A 1 -20.64 15.35 -1.08
C MET A 1 -20.01 14.01 -1.47
N LEU A 2 -19.32 14.02 -2.59
CA LEU A 2 -18.63 12.81 -3.04
C LEU A 2 -17.33 12.63 -2.23
N ASN A 3 -17.13 11.44 -1.72
CA ASN A 3 -15.88 11.10 -1.06
C ASN A 3 -14.79 10.92 -2.10
N LYS A 4 -13.70 11.65 -1.93
CA LYS A 4 -12.54 11.52 -2.79
C LYS A 4 -11.74 10.29 -2.38
N THR A 5 -11.30 9.51 -3.37
CA THR A 5 -10.44 8.34 -3.13
C THR A 5 -8.99 8.67 -3.46
N TYR A 6 -8.08 7.96 -2.79
CA TYR A 6 -6.65 8.16 -2.93
C TYR A 6 -5.99 6.79 -3.10
N THR A 7 -5.34 6.58 -4.23
CA THR A 7 -4.75 5.27 -4.54
C THR A 7 -3.27 5.35 -4.90
N TYR A 8 -2.79 6.53 -5.24
CA TYR A 8 -1.38 6.76 -5.63
C TYR A 8 -0.81 7.97 -4.92
N PRO A 9 0.51 7.99 -4.65
CA PRO A 9 1.14 9.18 -4.10
C PRO A 9 1.15 10.32 -5.13
N THR A 10 1.12 11.55 -4.63
CA THR A 10 1.36 12.73 -5.46
C THR A 10 2.84 13.07 -5.44
N TYR A 11 3.29 13.83 -6.45
CA TYR A 11 4.65 14.35 -6.48
C TYR A 11 4.94 15.19 -5.23
N GLU A 12 3.99 16.04 -4.83
CA GLU A 12 4.16 16.91 -3.66
C GLU A 12 4.27 16.12 -2.35
N ALA A 13 3.50 15.04 -2.20
CA ALA A 13 3.60 14.19 -1.01
C ALA A 13 4.96 13.50 -0.93
N GLY A 14 5.47 12.99 -2.05
CA GLY A 14 6.79 12.39 -2.11
C GLY A 14 7.90 13.38 -1.82
N ARG A 15 7.80 14.59 -2.39
CA ARG A 15 8.75 15.66 -2.14
C ARG A 15 8.75 16.06 -0.66
N HIS A 16 7.57 16.21 -0.06
CA HIS A 16 7.43 16.53 1.36
C HIS A 16 8.14 15.49 2.24
N LEU A 17 7.92 14.20 1.96
CA LEU A 17 8.57 13.14 2.70
C LEU A 17 10.10 13.21 2.58
N ALA A 18 10.61 13.42 1.37
CA ALA A 18 12.06 13.53 1.12
C ALA A 18 12.67 14.71 1.89
N LEU A 19 11.97 15.85 1.90
CA LEU A 19 12.46 17.07 2.55
C LEU A 19 12.45 17.01 4.07
N LYS A 20 11.73 16.06 4.67
CA LYS A 20 11.77 15.86 6.12
C LYS A 20 13.14 15.34 6.60
N LYS A 21 13.92 14.74 5.71
CA LYS A 21 15.27 14.23 6.01
C LYS A 21 15.30 13.31 7.23
N ILE A 22 14.32 12.40 7.28
CA ILE A 22 14.22 11.43 8.37
C ILE A 22 15.47 10.57 8.39
N GLN A 23 16.06 10.42 9.57
CA GLN A 23 17.22 9.57 9.79
C GLN A 23 16.78 8.17 10.19
N GLY A 24 17.37 7.14 9.56
CA GLY A 24 17.07 5.76 9.90
C GLY A 24 15.77 5.26 9.28
N SER A 25 15.22 4.23 9.88
CA SER A 25 14.08 3.52 9.32
C SER A 25 12.76 4.27 9.52
N ILE A 26 11.82 3.99 8.62
CA ILE A 26 10.43 4.43 8.74
C ILE A 26 9.54 3.20 8.74
N VAL A 27 8.34 3.34 9.30
CA VAL A 27 7.28 2.33 9.21
C VAL A 27 6.10 2.97 8.48
N ASN A 28 5.73 2.41 7.37
CA ASN A 28 4.58 2.89 6.60
C ASN A 28 3.32 2.20 7.10
N LEU A 29 2.39 3.00 7.62
CA LEU A 29 1.04 2.55 7.97
C LEU A 29 0.18 2.63 6.72
N ASN A 30 -0.36 1.50 6.31
CA ASN A 30 -1.23 1.41 5.14
C ASN A 30 -2.64 1.02 5.59
N LEU A 31 -3.62 1.82 5.21
CA LEU A 31 -5.04 1.51 5.36
C LEU A 31 -5.61 1.28 3.97
N ILE A 32 -6.25 0.14 3.77
CA ILE A 32 -6.71 -0.29 2.45
C ILE A 32 -8.20 -0.62 2.50
N ARG A 33 -8.97 -0.01 1.60
CA ARG A 33 -10.34 -0.40 1.32
C ARG A 33 -10.38 -1.09 -0.01
N LEU A 34 -10.97 -2.27 -0.07
CA LEU A 34 -10.94 -3.15 -1.23
C LEU A 34 -12.22 -3.03 -2.06
N LYS A 35 -12.08 -3.19 -3.37
CA LYS A 35 -13.21 -3.43 -4.26
C LYS A 35 -13.80 -4.80 -3.96
N GLU A 36 -15.10 -4.94 -4.16
CA GLU A 36 -15.75 -6.25 -4.04
C GLU A 36 -15.16 -7.23 -5.08
N PHE A 37 -15.09 -6.78 -6.32
CA PHE A 37 -14.45 -7.52 -7.41
C PHE A 37 -13.28 -6.72 -7.95
N ALA A 38 -12.15 -7.39 -8.18
CA ALA A 38 -10.98 -6.76 -8.75
C ALA A 38 -11.26 -6.31 -10.20
N ASP A 39 -10.73 -5.16 -10.57
CA ASP A 39 -10.90 -4.58 -11.90
C ASP A 39 -9.54 -4.47 -12.59
N TYR A 40 -9.28 -5.40 -13.51
CA TYR A 40 -8.03 -5.47 -14.26
C TYR A 40 -8.14 -4.83 -15.65
N SER A 41 -9.19 -4.03 -15.92
CA SER A 41 -9.40 -3.47 -17.27
C SER A 41 -8.21 -2.65 -17.77
N ASP A 42 -7.47 -1.98 -16.87
CA ASP A 42 -6.27 -1.23 -17.23
C ASP A 42 -5.01 -2.10 -17.22
N PHE A 43 -5.09 -3.36 -16.81
CA PHE A 43 -3.95 -4.26 -16.64
C PHE A 43 -4.24 -5.65 -17.21
N PRO A 44 -4.59 -5.72 -18.51
CA PRO A 44 -5.03 -7.01 -19.09
C PRO A 44 -3.93 -8.07 -19.12
N ASP A 45 -2.66 -7.65 -19.16
CA ASP A 45 -1.54 -8.60 -19.25
C ASP A 45 -1.35 -9.43 -17.99
N ILE A 46 -1.83 -8.96 -16.85
CA ILE A 46 -1.71 -9.66 -15.57
C ILE A 46 -3.06 -10.10 -15.01
N ALA A 47 -4.13 -9.89 -15.76
CA ALA A 47 -5.47 -10.24 -15.32
C ALA A 47 -5.62 -11.76 -15.20
N PRO A 48 -6.26 -12.27 -14.12
CA PRO A 48 -6.60 -13.68 -14.04
C PRO A 48 -7.66 -14.04 -15.07
N GLU A 49 -7.76 -15.32 -15.41
CA GLU A 49 -8.72 -15.80 -16.42
C GLU A 49 -10.18 -15.63 -15.96
N THR A 50 -10.41 -15.71 -14.66
CA THR A 50 -11.73 -15.56 -14.08
C THR A 50 -11.77 -14.33 -13.16
N THR A 51 -12.95 -13.78 -12.94
CA THR A 51 -13.13 -12.68 -12.01
C THR A 51 -12.82 -13.15 -10.59
N ILE A 52 -11.99 -12.38 -9.89
CA ILE A 52 -11.64 -12.63 -8.49
C ILE A 52 -12.06 -11.44 -7.63
N SER A 53 -12.11 -11.65 -6.33
CA SER A 53 -12.42 -10.56 -5.39
C SER A 53 -11.27 -9.58 -5.28
N GLY A 54 -11.57 -8.37 -4.84
CA GLY A 54 -10.53 -7.40 -4.49
C GLY A 54 -9.60 -7.94 -3.42
N TYR A 55 -10.14 -8.68 -2.46
CA TYR A 55 -9.33 -9.32 -1.41
C TYR A 55 -8.31 -10.30 -2.00
N GLU A 56 -8.76 -11.20 -2.88
CA GLU A 56 -7.85 -12.17 -3.51
C GLU A 56 -6.76 -11.48 -4.33
N ALA A 57 -7.12 -10.46 -5.09
CA ALA A 57 -6.15 -9.70 -5.87
C ALA A 57 -5.14 -9.00 -4.98
N PHE A 58 -5.58 -8.41 -3.87
CA PHE A 58 -4.69 -7.72 -2.94
C PHE A 58 -3.75 -8.70 -2.23
N MET A 59 -4.23 -9.87 -1.84
CA MET A 59 -3.38 -10.90 -1.25
C MET A 59 -2.31 -11.38 -2.24
N SER A 60 -2.66 -11.53 -3.51
CA SER A 60 -1.69 -11.82 -4.57
C SER A 60 -0.64 -10.72 -4.67
N TYR A 61 -1.08 -9.45 -4.63
CA TYR A 61 -0.17 -8.32 -4.64
C TYR A 61 0.83 -8.39 -3.47
N ILE A 62 0.37 -8.65 -2.26
CA ILE A 62 1.25 -8.71 -1.08
C ILE A 62 2.31 -9.80 -1.26
N GLN A 63 1.91 -10.97 -1.72
CA GLN A 63 2.84 -12.09 -1.93
C GLN A 63 3.90 -11.75 -2.97
N LEU A 64 3.50 -11.10 -4.06
CA LEU A 64 4.42 -10.72 -5.13
C LEU A 64 5.30 -9.54 -4.74
N ALA A 65 4.80 -8.62 -3.91
CA ALA A 65 5.55 -7.44 -3.47
C ALA A 65 6.58 -7.76 -2.39
N LYS A 66 6.34 -8.78 -1.58
CA LYS A 66 7.20 -9.10 -0.42
C LYS A 66 8.68 -9.23 -0.78
N PRO A 67 9.09 -9.97 -1.83
CA PRO A 67 10.51 -10.05 -2.17
C PRO A 67 11.13 -8.70 -2.50
N PHE A 68 10.36 -7.81 -3.14
CA PHE A 68 10.87 -6.47 -3.50
C PHE A 68 11.05 -5.59 -2.28
N VAL A 69 10.17 -5.68 -1.29
CA VAL A 69 10.33 -5.01 0.00
C VAL A 69 11.62 -5.48 0.67
N GLU A 70 11.84 -6.79 0.68
CA GLU A 70 13.01 -7.40 1.35
C GLU A 70 14.33 -7.06 0.64
N GLN A 71 14.31 -6.91 -0.70
CA GLN A 71 15.50 -6.56 -1.47
C GLN A 71 16.11 -5.21 -1.05
N THR A 72 15.30 -4.28 -0.61
CA THR A 72 15.76 -2.96 -0.16
C THR A 72 15.94 -2.89 1.36
N GLY A 73 15.94 -4.04 2.04
CA GLY A 73 16.14 -4.13 3.49
C GLY A 73 14.88 -3.87 4.29
N GLY A 74 13.72 -3.85 3.65
CA GLY A 74 12.43 -3.67 4.31
C GLY A 74 11.87 -4.96 4.88
N GLU A 75 10.78 -4.82 5.64
CA GLU A 75 10.12 -5.95 6.30
C GLU A 75 8.63 -5.66 6.44
N ILE A 76 7.80 -6.63 6.09
CA ILE A 76 6.36 -6.55 6.36
C ILE A 76 6.15 -6.97 7.80
N LEU A 77 5.86 -6.01 8.69
CA LEU A 77 5.71 -6.26 10.11
C LEU A 77 4.34 -6.84 10.45
N LEU A 78 3.31 -6.42 9.73
CA LEU A 78 1.94 -6.81 10.02
C LEU A 78 1.09 -6.70 8.76
N VAL A 79 0.26 -7.70 8.54
CA VAL A 79 -0.90 -7.61 7.65
C VAL A 79 -2.10 -8.02 8.47
N GLY A 80 -3.02 -7.09 8.71
CA GLY A 80 -4.16 -7.33 9.57
C GLY A 80 -5.48 -7.06 8.85
N LYS A 81 -6.50 -7.80 9.25
CA LYS A 81 -7.87 -7.57 8.79
C LYS A 81 -8.51 -6.54 9.70
N GLY A 82 -9.05 -5.49 9.11
CA GLY A 82 -9.71 -4.42 9.83
C GLY A 82 -11.23 -4.55 9.82
N GLY A 83 -11.88 -3.42 9.64
CA GLY A 83 -13.32 -3.26 9.64
C GLY A 83 -13.66 -1.85 10.07
N ARG A 84 -14.67 -1.72 10.90
CA ARG A 84 -15.07 -0.43 11.47
C ARG A 84 -14.14 -0.04 12.60
N PHE A 85 -14.03 1.27 12.82
CA PHE A 85 -13.26 1.79 13.94
C PHE A 85 -13.98 1.53 15.26
N LEU A 86 -13.22 1.26 16.29
CA LEU A 86 -13.70 1.34 17.67
C LEU A 86 -13.83 2.81 18.09
N ILE A 87 -12.87 3.64 17.66
CA ILE A 87 -12.91 5.10 17.85
C ILE A 87 -12.72 5.72 16.48
N GLY A 88 -13.77 6.29 15.93
CA GLY A 88 -13.77 6.92 14.62
C GLY A 88 -15.19 7.02 14.07
N PRO A 89 -15.34 7.56 12.85
CA PRO A 89 -16.65 7.66 12.21
C PRO A 89 -17.25 6.28 11.94
N GLU A 90 -18.55 6.12 12.20
CA GLU A 90 -19.25 4.85 12.01
C GLU A 90 -19.29 4.40 10.55
N ASN A 91 -19.28 5.35 9.63
CA ASN A 91 -19.38 5.07 8.19
C ASN A 91 -18.02 4.97 7.51
N GLU A 92 -16.94 4.99 8.27
CA GLU A 92 -15.60 4.79 7.75
C GLU A 92 -15.08 3.41 8.15
N GLN A 93 -14.58 2.67 7.16
CA GLN A 93 -14.00 1.36 7.44
C GLN A 93 -12.83 1.11 6.52
N TRP A 94 -11.91 0.27 7.00
CA TRP A 94 -10.73 -0.15 6.25
C TRP A 94 -10.60 -1.67 6.36
N ASP A 95 -10.46 -2.33 5.22
CA ASP A 95 -10.50 -3.79 5.17
C ASP A 95 -9.19 -4.42 5.61
N ILE A 96 -8.08 -3.81 5.22
CA ILE A 96 -6.73 -4.31 5.51
C ILE A 96 -5.89 -3.17 6.08
N CYS A 97 -5.11 -3.48 7.11
CA CYS A 97 -4.07 -2.59 7.60
C CYS A 97 -2.73 -3.31 7.47
N MET A 98 -1.71 -2.58 6.99
CA MET A 98 -0.35 -3.12 6.93
C MET A 98 0.61 -2.17 7.60
N LEU A 99 1.61 -2.73 8.27
CA LEU A 99 2.78 -2.00 8.75
C LEU A 99 3.97 -2.55 8.01
N ILE A 100 4.63 -1.71 7.23
CA ILE A 100 5.78 -2.10 6.43
C ILE A 100 6.95 -1.22 6.82
N LYS A 101 7.99 -1.84 7.39
CA LYS A 101 9.22 -1.15 7.76
C LYS A 101 10.09 -1.01 6.53
N GLN A 102 10.64 0.18 6.33
CA GLN A 102 11.65 0.45 5.32
C GLN A 102 12.92 0.90 6.04
N LYS A 103 14.06 0.49 5.52
CA LYS A 103 15.35 0.79 6.11
C LYS A 103 15.65 2.29 6.15
N SER A 104 15.17 3.02 5.14
CA SER A 104 15.26 4.46 5.03
C SER A 104 14.21 4.98 4.05
N VAL A 105 14.00 6.29 4.02
CA VAL A 105 13.15 6.92 3.00
C VAL A 105 13.71 6.66 1.60
N SER A 106 15.03 6.73 1.45
CA SER A 106 15.71 6.46 0.17
C SER A 106 15.44 5.02 -0.30
N ASP A 107 15.54 4.05 0.59
CA ASP A 107 15.27 2.65 0.26
C ASP A 107 13.80 2.42 -0.10
N PHE A 108 12.88 3.14 0.55
CA PHE A 108 11.47 3.09 0.19
C PHE A 108 11.24 3.58 -1.25
N PHE A 109 11.84 4.71 -1.62
CA PHE A 109 11.73 5.21 -2.99
C PHE A 109 12.37 4.27 -4.00
N ALA A 110 13.50 3.66 -3.65
CA ALA A 110 14.15 2.66 -4.50
C ALA A 110 13.25 1.45 -4.74
N PHE A 111 12.56 0.99 -3.70
CA PHE A 111 11.58 -0.08 -3.80
C PHE A 111 10.44 0.31 -4.76
N GLU A 112 9.86 1.49 -4.58
CA GLU A 112 8.75 1.94 -5.42
C GLU A 112 9.14 2.11 -6.89
N GLN A 113 10.38 2.46 -7.16
CA GLN A 113 10.88 2.73 -8.51
C GLN A 113 11.48 1.50 -9.19
N ASN A 114 11.51 0.36 -8.51
CA ASN A 114 12.02 -0.89 -9.08
C ASN A 114 11.16 -1.29 -10.29
N PRO A 115 11.75 -1.41 -11.50
CA PRO A 115 10.96 -1.75 -12.70
C PRO A 115 10.21 -3.08 -12.61
N ASP A 116 10.78 -4.06 -11.93
CA ASP A 116 10.13 -5.37 -11.77
C ASP A 116 8.97 -5.29 -10.79
N TYR A 117 9.12 -4.51 -9.71
CA TYR A 117 8.00 -4.23 -8.81
C TYR A 117 6.87 -3.51 -9.56
N MET A 118 7.21 -2.55 -10.40
CA MET A 118 6.21 -1.79 -11.15
C MET A 118 5.35 -2.70 -12.06
N LYS A 119 5.91 -3.82 -12.52
CA LYS A 119 5.16 -4.77 -13.35
C LYS A 119 4.04 -5.48 -12.60
N ILE A 120 4.13 -5.59 -11.27
CA ILE A 120 3.12 -6.30 -10.47
C ILE A 120 2.17 -5.35 -9.72
N THR A 121 2.40 -4.05 -9.79
CA THR A 121 1.55 -3.07 -9.09
C THR A 121 0.13 -3.02 -9.62
N GLY A 122 -0.12 -3.52 -10.82
CA GLY A 122 -1.48 -3.62 -11.37
C GLY A 122 -2.41 -4.46 -10.50
N HIS A 123 -1.88 -5.46 -9.80
CA HIS A 123 -2.68 -6.24 -8.84
C HIS A 123 -3.19 -5.35 -7.70
N ARG A 124 -2.36 -4.44 -7.23
CA ARG A 124 -2.76 -3.46 -6.21
C ARG A 124 -3.84 -2.52 -6.77
N SER A 125 -3.58 -1.92 -7.91
CA SER A 125 -4.51 -0.98 -8.53
C SER A 125 -5.86 -1.61 -8.85
N ALA A 126 -5.86 -2.87 -9.29
CA ALA A 126 -7.08 -3.61 -9.61
C ALA A 126 -7.93 -3.89 -8.36
N SER A 127 -7.31 -4.00 -7.19
CA SER A 127 -7.96 -4.44 -5.95
C SER A 127 -8.45 -3.29 -5.06
N ILE A 128 -7.85 -2.11 -5.15
CA ILE A 128 -8.04 -1.02 -4.18
C ILE A 128 -9.13 -0.05 -4.63
N LEU A 129 -10.09 0.19 -3.73
CA LEU A 129 -11.09 1.25 -3.88
C LEU A 129 -10.58 2.58 -3.33
N ASP A 130 -9.93 2.55 -2.16
CA ASP A 130 -9.39 3.73 -1.49
C ASP A 130 -8.24 3.30 -0.59
N SER A 131 -7.33 4.21 -0.29
CA SER A 131 -6.20 3.89 0.56
C SER A 131 -5.66 5.11 1.27
N ARG A 132 -4.89 4.84 2.32
CA ARG A 132 -4.08 5.84 3.01
C ARG A 132 -2.73 5.22 3.28
N LEU A 133 -1.68 6.00 3.11
CA LEU A 133 -0.33 5.60 3.50
C LEU A 133 0.25 6.72 4.32
N LEU A 134 0.56 6.42 5.58
CA LEU A 134 1.14 7.38 6.51
C LEU A 134 2.54 6.90 6.90
N PRO A 135 3.61 7.55 6.42
CA PRO A 135 4.95 7.21 6.87
C PRO A 135 5.14 7.63 8.32
N LEU A 136 5.63 6.70 9.14
CA LEU A 136 5.87 6.93 10.55
C LEU A 136 7.36 6.96 10.83
N GLU A 137 7.82 8.01 11.49
CA GLU A 137 9.14 8.09 12.07
C GLU A 137 9.10 7.41 13.43
N MET A 138 10.05 6.52 13.70
CA MET A 138 10.03 5.78 14.97
C MET A 138 10.46 6.68 16.12
N LEU A 139 9.69 6.63 17.21
CA LEU A 139 10.00 7.38 18.43
C LEU A 139 10.62 6.43 19.44
N SER A 140 11.60 6.94 20.17
CA SER A 140 12.15 6.24 21.35
C SER A 140 11.35 6.61 22.59
N PHE A 141 11.06 5.60 23.40
CA PHE A 141 10.39 5.83 24.66
C PHE A 141 10.66 4.70 25.64
#